data_4f1ad36bc3da09162f090a9311bf93f8
#
_entry.id   4f1ad36bc3da09162f090a9311bf93f8
#
_cell.length_a   1.000
_cell.length_b   1.000
_cell.length_c   1.000
_cell.angle_alpha   90.00
_cell.angle_beta   90.00
_cell.angle_gamma   90.00
#
_symmetry.space_group_name_H-M   'P 1'
#
loop_
_entity.id
_entity.type
_entity.pdbx_description
1 polymer ?
#
loop_
_entity_poly.entity_id
_entity_poly.type
_entity_poly.pdbx_seq_one_letter_code
_entity_poly.pdbx_strand_id
1 'polypeptide(L)'
;MTISSLPSAGRVPTGAQAPLGAAGGWPPPSTSAASRFGTEIVRLHTRMTFRGLPDMIEGEPIVRIVGLGDGLTTIAVRESQLPSRYLRGVMGFRLAQFLHIGWMDPDIAYRRGLYHEPLTSAAGPQTIHTLTLTAEGRIAGYVALVGSPDTAGKALDAPDRGLFPAERAHRVELLSAFSAPGRTTHNVYEIKRFVRDRFMERGPVSERVPWHLMLALGRTALALSDEIQVVCGDSRENGALRHLRLVGFEPLVIDDTRPSLPHDELMWPSYEQPQLAKPFAGVVPGDLAGYMDAIASGLELACAPGWQGAAVGRFLEVRASSADGPEAMAA
;
A
#
# COMPACT_ATOMS: atom_id res chain seq x y z
N MET A 1 43.34 35.34 -30.32
CA MET A 1 42.05 34.69 -30.00
C MET A 1 42.20 33.97 -28.67
N THR A 2 41.65 34.56 -27.63
CA THR A 2 41.84 34.15 -26.24
C THR A 2 40.72 33.20 -25.85
N ILE A 3 41.04 31.98 -25.50
CA ILE A 3 40.07 30.97 -25.04
C ILE A 3 39.83 31.20 -23.53
N SER A 4 38.61 31.61 -23.20
CA SER A 4 38.16 31.86 -21.84
C SER A 4 37.83 30.52 -21.18
N SER A 5 38.44 30.23 -20.03
CA SER A 5 38.24 29.06 -19.22
C SER A 5 36.90 29.13 -18.45
N LEU A 6 36.07 28.09 -18.53
CA LEU A 6 34.84 27.90 -17.74
C LEU A 6 35.19 27.59 -16.29
N PRO A 7 34.38 28.10 -15.32
CA PRO A 7 34.60 27.81 -13.93
C PRO A 7 34.18 26.39 -13.56
N SER A 8 35.00 25.77 -12.73
CA SER A 8 34.84 24.48 -12.06
C SER A 8 33.51 24.37 -11.33
N ALA A 9 32.73 23.35 -11.64
CA ALA A 9 31.53 23.01 -10.92
C ALA A 9 31.85 22.64 -9.46
N GLY A 10 31.31 23.41 -8.55
CA GLY A 10 31.43 23.17 -7.11
C GLY A 10 30.81 21.83 -6.73
N ARG A 11 31.53 21.05 -5.93
CA ARG A 11 31.04 19.84 -5.27
C ARG A 11 29.82 20.18 -4.42
N VAL A 12 28.68 19.59 -4.75
CA VAL A 12 27.51 19.55 -3.88
C VAL A 12 27.88 18.68 -2.67
N PRO A 13 27.73 19.17 -1.43
CA PRO A 13 27.97 18.35 -0.26
C PRO A 13 26.93 17.24 -0.23
N THR A 14 27.40 16.00 -0.25
CA THR A 14 26.63 14.80 0.04
C THR A 14 26.04 14.96 1.45
N GLY A 15 24.77 15.34 1.50
CA GLY A 15 24.03 15.39 2.76
C GLY A 15 24.06 14.01 3.41
N ALA A 16 24.61 13.97 4.62
CA ALA A 16 24.61 12.79 5.46
C ALA A 16 23.15 12.31 5.60
N GLN A 17 22.87 11.14 5.05
CA GLN A 17 21.63 10.42 5.34
C GLN A 17 21.64 10.17 6.86
N ALA A 18 20.69 10.78 7.54
CA ALA A 18 20.43 10.45 8.93
C ALA A 18 20.19 8.93 9.02
N PRO A 19 20.81 8.22 9.98
CA PRO A 19 20.64 6.78 10.11
C PRO A 19 19.17 6.47 10.34
N LEU A 20 18.55 5.77 9.40
CA LEU A 20 17.22 5.17 9.57
C LEU A 20 17.29 4.15 10.70
N GLY A 21 16.88 4.60 11.88
CA GLY A 21 16.30 3.79 12.93
C GLY A 21 17.21 2.77 13.59
N ALA A 22 17.63 3.12 14.76
CA ALA A 22 17.94 2.17 15.81
C ALA A 22 16.81 1.12 15.95
N ALA A 23 17.21 -0.11 16.24
CA ALA A 23 16.37 -1.25 16.57
C ALA A 23 15.13 -0.85 17.35
N GLY A 24 13.97 -1.45 16.99
CA GLY A 24 12.64 -1.18 17.54
C GLY A 24 12.53 -1.33 19.06
N GLY A 25 13.10 -0.39 19.77
CA GLY A 25 12.78 -0.15 21.17
C GLY A 25 11.43 0.57 21.24
N TRP A 26 10.56 0.07 22.10
CA TRP A 26 9.34 0.76 22.47
C TRP A 26 9.66 2.20 22.89
N PRO A 27 8.90 3.20 22.44
CA PRO A 27 9.08 4.55 23.00
C PRO A 27 8.95 4.48 24.52
N PRO A 28 9.71 5.28 25.26
CA PRO A 28 9.61 5.32 26.72
C PRO A 28 8.14 5.54 27.09
N PRO A 29 7.65 4.92 28.15
CA PRO A 29 6.26 5.00 28.55
C PRO A 29 5.90 6.47 28.76
N SER A 30 5.10 7.03 27.88
CA SER A 30 4.60 8.38 28.04
C SER A 30 3.62 8.39 29.22
N THR A 31 3.62 9.50 29.95
CA THR A 31 2.83 9.66 31.16
C THR A 31 1.34 9.88 30.91
N SER A 32 0.93 10.15 29.63
CA SER A 32 -0.48 10.42 29.31
C SER A 32 -1.32 9.13 29.24
N ALA A 33 -2.61 9.24 29.61
CA ALA A 33 -3.55 8.12 29.50
C ALA A 33 -3.71 7.66 28.05
N ALA A 34 -3.73 8.57 27.09
CA ALA A 34 -3.83 8.28 25.67
C ALA A 34 -2.63 7.49 25.13
N SER A 35 -1.42 7.85 25.54
CA SER A 35 -0.23 7.11 25.12
C SER A 35 -0.19 5.71 25.72
N ARG A 36 -0.61 5.54 26.98
CA ARG A 36 -0.74 4.21 27.57
C ARG A 36 -1.79 3.39 26.83
N PHE A 37 -2.92 3.99 26.50
CA PHE A 37 -3.96 3.36 25.70
C PHE A 37 -3.42 2.93 24.33
N GLY A 38 -2.74 3.81 23.61
CA GLY A 38 -2.11 3.49 22.33
C GLY A 38 -1.11 2.32 22.43
N THR A 39 -0.31 2.29 23.50
CA THR A 39 0.62 1.20 23.79
C THR A 39 -0.10 -0.14 24.01
N GLU A 40 -1.20 -0.13 24.76
CA GLU A 40 -1.99 -1.35 24.97
C GLU A 40 -2.69 -1.84 23.69
N ILE A 41 -3.18 -0.95 22.85
CA ILE A 41 -3.73 -1.31 21.52
C ILE A 41 -2.65 -1.99 20.67
N VAL A 42 -1.46 -1.43 20.61
CA VAL A 42 -0.33 -2.04 19.87
C VAL A 42 -0.01 -3.42 20.43
N ARG A 43 0.11 -3.55 21.77
CA ARG A 43 0.39 -4.81 22.44
C ARG A 43 -0.68 -5.87 22.20
N LEU A 44 -1.96 -5.46 22.18
CA LEU A 44 -3.09 -6.36 21.91
C LEU A 44 -2.98 -6.95 20.50
N HIS A 45 -2.85 -6.09 19.50
CA HIS A 45 -2.97 -6.51 18.11
C HIS A 45 -1.70 -7.18 17.56
N THR A 46 -0.52 -6.89 18.09
CA THR A 46 0.71 -7.62 17.72
C THR A 46 0.75 -9.07 18.20
N ARG A 47 -0.13 -9.45 19.13
CA ARG A 47 -0.25 -10.83 19.64
C ARG A 47 -1.38 -11.62 19.00
N MET A 48 -2.25 -10.97 18.21
CA MET A 48 -3.36 -11.65 17.57
C MET A 48 -2.87 -12.62 16.48
N THR A 49 -3.54 -13.76 16.37
CA THR A 49 -3.30 -14.76 15.34
C THR A 49 -4.53 -14.92 14.45
N PHE A 50 -4.26 -15.08 13.17
CA PHE A 50 -5.22 -15.30 12.09
C PHE A 50 -5.05 -16.70 11.47
N ARG A 51 -4.43 -17.63 12.21
CA ARG A 51 -4.11 -18.99 11.70
C ARG A 51 -5.31 -19.69 11.09
N GLY A 52 -6.49 -19.55 11.67
CA GLY A 52 -7.72 -20.17 11.14
C GLY A 52 -8.44 -19.33 10.08
N LEU A 53 -7.92 -18.15 9.69
CA LEU A 53 -8.60 -17.30 8.72
C LEU A 53 -8.80 -17.95 7.35
N PRO A 54 -7.78 -18.63 6.75
CA PRO A 54 -7.96 -19.23 5.43
C PRO A 54 -9.10 -20.25 5.34
N ASP A 55 -9.41 -20.91 6.46
CA ASP A 55 -10.47 -21.92 6.56
C ASP A 55 -11.85 -21.32 6.93
N MET A 56 -11.88 -20.04 7.29
CA MET A 56 -13.07 -19.35 7.78
C MET A 56 -13.59 -18.28 6.81
N ILE A 57 -12.95 -18.13 5.66
CA ILE A 57 -13.39 -17.24 4.59
C ILE A 57 -14.68 -17.83 3.98
N GLU A 58 -15.67 -16.98 3.75
CA GLU A 58 -16.92 -17.39 3.07
C GLU A 58 -16.68 -17.48 1.55
N GLY A 59 -16.75 -18.70 1.02
CA GLY A 59 -16.47 -18.99 -0.40
C GLY A 59 -14.97 -18.95 -0.74
N GLU A 60 -14.69 -18.90 -2.03
CA GLU A 60 -13.31 -18.88 -2.52
C GLU A 60 -12.70 -17.44 -2.43
N PRO A 61 -11.47 -17.28 -1.96
CA PRO A 61 -10.78 -16.01 -2.01
C PRO A 61 -10.52 -15.59 -3.48
N ILE A 62 -10.54 -14.29 -3.76
CA ILE A 62 -10.21 -13.76 -5.10
C ILE A 62 -8.81 -14.22 -5.53
N VAL A 63 -7.86 -14.15 -4.57
CA VAL A 63 -6.48 -14.60 -4.77
C VAL A 63 -6.00 -15.36 -3.54
N ARG A 64 -5.30 -16.47 -3.78
CA ARG A 64 -4.55 -17.20 -2.74
C ARG A 64 -3.15 -17.52 -3.26
N ILE A 65 -2.12 -17.05 -2.56
CA ILE A 65 -0.71 -17.26 -2.88
C ILE A 65 -0.10 -18.04 -1.72
N VAL A 66 0.39 -19.23 -2.03
CA VAL A 66 1.06 -20.15 -1.10
C VAL A 66 2.23 -20.82 -1.79
N GLY A 67 3.16 -21.38 -1.02
CA GLY A 67 4.17 -22.28 -1.57
C GLY A 67 5.35 -21.61 -2.28
N LEU A 68 5.59 -20.31 -2.07
CA LEU A 68 6.77 -19.61 -2.61
C LEU A 68 8.07 -19.86 -1.81
N GLY A 69 8.04 -20.80 -0.86
CA GLY A 69 9.23 -21.24 -0.12
C GLY A 69 9.64 -20.37 1.08
N ASP A 70 8.93 -19.29 1.37
CA ASP A 70 9.24 -18.34 2.45
C ASP A 70 8.34 -18.45 3.68
N GLY A 71 7.39 -19.39 3.66
CA GLY A 71 6.45 -19.59 4.76
C GLY A 71 5.34 -18.53 4.84
N LEU A 72 5.25 -17.63 3.86
CA LEU A 72 4.18 -16.64 3.78
C LEU A 72 2.98 -17.19 3.01
N THR A 73 1.78 -16.80 3.45
CA THR A 73 0.52 -17.02 2.74
C THR A 73 -0.14 -15.68 2.50
N THR A 74 -0.51 -15.39 1.26
CA THR A 74 -1.22 -14.15 0.94
C THR A 74 -2.60 -14.46 0.38
N ILE A 75 -3.60 -13.76 0.88
CA ILE A 75 -4.99 -13.88 0.46
C ILE A 75 -5.57 -12.50 0.12
N ALA A 76 -6.39 -12.45 -0.92
CA ALA A 76 -7.21 -11.29 -1.22
C ALA A 76 -8.68 -11.70 -1.22
N VAL A 77 -9.50 -11.00 -0.45
CA VAL A 77 -10.92 -11.34 -0.21
C VAL A 77 -11.76 -10.08 -0.19
N ARG A 78 -13.01 -10.16 -0.59
CA ARG A 78 -13.98 -9.10 -0.37
C ARG A 78 -14.29 -8.95 1.12
N GLU A 79 -14.63 -7.75 1.57
CA GLU A 79 -15.01 -7.51 2.97
C GLU A 79 -16.13 -8.44 3.44
N SER A 80 -17.10 -8.71 2.57
CA SER A 80 -18.23 -9.63 2.85
C SER A 80 -17.81 -11.07 3.11
N GLN A 81 -16.64 -11.49 2.63
CA GLN A 81 -16.11 -12.84 2.84
C GLN A 81 -15.39 -13.01 4.19
N LEU A 82 -15.06 -11.89 4.86
CA LEU A 82 -14.36 -11.92 6.14
C LEU A 82 -15.34 -12.05 7.31
N PRO A 83 -15.23 -13.09 8.14
CA PRO A 83 -15.98 -13.12 9.39
C PRO A 83 -15.69 -11.88 10.24
N SER A 84 -16.72 -11.30 10.86
CA SER A 84 -16.64 -10.02 11.60
C SER A 84 -15.49 -9.95 12.62
N ARG A 85 -15.16 -11.09 13.27
CA ARG A 85 -14.05 -11.16 14.23
C ARG A 85 -12.69 -10.90 13.55
N TYR A 86 -12.49 -11.44 12.35
CA TYR A 86 -11.25 -11.25 11.60
C TYR A 86 -11.18 -9.86 11.00
N LEU A 87 -12.29 -9.35 10.48
CA LEU A 87 -12.37 -7.97 9.99
C LEU A 87 -11.97 -6.97 11.09
N ARG A 88 -12.55 -7.11 12.31
CA ARG A 88 -12.13 -6.27 13.45
C ARG A 88 -10.66 -6.44 13.80
N GLY A 89 -10.14 -7.67 13.74
CA GLY A 89 -8.72 -7.94 13.97
C GLY A 89 -7.81 -7.26 12.94
N VAL A 90 -8.18 -7.28 11.66
CA VAL A 90 -7.50 -6.55 10.58
C VAL A 90 -7.50 -5.05 10.84
N MET A 91 -8.68 -4.49 11.21
CA MET A 91 -8.79 -3.07 11.56
C MET A 91 -7.98 -2.71 12.80
N GLY A 92 -7.88 -3.64 13.77
CA GLY A 92 -7.02 -3.49 14.93
C GLY A 92 -5.53 -3.54 14.60
N PHE A 93 -5.11 -4.45 13.71
CA PHE A 93 -3.75 -4.47 13.18
C PHE A 93 -3.39 -3.13 12.53
N ARG A 94 -4.26 -2.59 11.68
CA ARG A 94 -4.06 -1.30 11.03
C ARG A 94 -3.89 -0.18 12.06
N LEU A 95 -4.80 -0.08 13.03
CA LEU A 95 -4.72 0.91 14.11
C LEU A 95 -3.39 0.81 14.86
N ALA A 96 -2.97 -0.41 15.23
CA ALA A 96 -1.73 -0.65 15.95
C ALA A 96 -0.50 -0.18 15.15
N GLN A 97 -0.42 -0.52 13.85
CA GLN A 97 0.69 -0.13 12.99
C GLN A 97 0.79 1.39 12.85
N PHE A 98 -0.34 2.08 12.66
CA PHE A 98 -0.35 3.53 12.43
C PHE A 98 -0.20 4.33 13.72
N LEU A 99 -0.69 3.86 14.86
CA LEU A 99 -0.37 4.43 16.18
C LEU A 99 1.14 4.33 16.47
N HIS A 100 1.74 3.15 16.18
CA HIS A 100 3.16 2.93 16.41
C HIS A 100 4.07 3.90 15.64
N ILE A 101 3.72 4.21 14.40
CA ILE A 101 4.51 5.13 13.55
C ILE A 101 4.08 6.60 13.64
N GLY A 102 3.12 6.93 14.50
CA GLY A 102 2.64 8.30 14.72
C GLY A 102 1.81 8.86 13.56
N TRP A 103 1.14 8.00 12.78
CA TRP A 103 0.26 8.42 11.69
C TRP A 103 -1.21 8.49 12.11
N MET A 104 -1.55 7.91 13.25
CA MET A 104 -2.83 8.06 13.91
C MET A 104 -2.65 8.73 15.27
N ASP A 105 -3.64 9.53 15.65
CA ASP A 105 -3.61 10.30 16.89
C ASP A 105 -4.06 9.44 18.08
N PRO A 106 -3.19 9.18 19.08
CA PRO A 106 -3.54 8.38 20.24
C PRO A 106 -4.57 9.07 21.15
N ASP A 107 -4.63 10.41 21.17
CA ASP A 107 -5.63 11.15 21.96
C ASP A 107 -7.02 11.00 21.36
N ILE A 108 -7.13 11.02 20.02
CA ILE A 108 -8.40 10.76 19.32
C ILE A 108 -8.83 9.30 19.56
N ALA A 109 -7.89 8.35 19.39
CA ALA A 109 -8.17 6.94 19.63
C ALA A 109 -8.68 6.70 21.06
N TYR A 110 -8.02 7.30 22.06
CA TYR A 110 -8.40 7.21 23.46
C TYR A 110 -9.77 7.83 23.73
N ARG A 111 -9.99 9.09 23.33
CA ARG A 111 -11.25 9.79 23.56
C ARG A 111 -12.46 9.10 22.93
N ARG A 112 -12.26 8.48 21.76
CA ARG A 112 -13.31 7.74 21.04
C ARG A 112 -13.40 6.26 21.45
N GLY A 113 -12.53 5.77 22.34
CA GLY A 113 -12.49 4.38 22.78
C GLY A 113 -12.24 3.38 21.64
N LEU A 114 -11.34 3.72 20.70
CA LEU A 114 -11.12 2.92 19.50
C LEU A 114 -10.15 1.77 19.78
N TYR A 115 -10.63 0.56 19.77
CA TYR A 115 -9.82 -0.66 19.82
C TYR A 115 -9.45 -1.20 18.44
N HIS A 116 -9.99 -0.64 17.37
CA HIS A 116 -9.69 -0.92 15.96
C HIS A 116 -9.98 0.34 15.14
N GLU A 117 -9.38 0.46 13.96
CA GLU A 117 -9.76 1.53 13.04
C GLU A 117 -11.24 1.41 12.70
N PRO A 118 -12.00 2.51 12.70
CA PRO A 118 -13.41 2.46 12.37
C PRO A 118 -13.64 1.77 11.02
N LEU A 119 -14.61 0.88 10.97
CA LEU A 119 -15.17 0.39 9.73
C LEU A 119 -15.86 1.58 9.08
N THR A 120 -15.16 2.28 8.21
CA THR A 120 -15.74 3.46 7.56
C THR A 120 -16.84 2.99 6.65
N SER A 121 -18.04 3.54 6.85
CA SER A 121 -19.17 3.40 5.92
C SER A 121 -18.87 3.86 4.49
N ALA A 122 -17.73 4.50 4.29
CA ALA A 122 -17.17 4.83 2.98
C ALA A 122 -16.44 3.65 2.32
N ALA A 123 -16.07 2.60 3.06
CA ALA A 123 -15.71 1.33 2.48
C ALA A 123 -17.02 0.68 2.02
N GLY A 124 -17.38 0.86 0.77
CA GLY A 124 -18.55 0.20 0.17
C GLY A 124 -18.37 -1.33 0.19
N PRO A 125 -19.44 -2.10 -0.12
CA PRO A 125 -19.40 -3.56 -0.12
C PRO A 125 -18.35 -4.15 -1.09
N GLN A 126 -17.72 -3.32 -1.89
CA GLN A 126 -16.69 -3.67 -2.87
C GLN A 126 -15.26 -3.64 -2.30
N THR A 127 -15.07 -3.30 -1.00
CA THR A 127 -13.71 -3.29 -0.41
C THR A 127 -13.08 -4.68 -0.47
N ILE A 128 -11.85 -4.74 -0.96
CA ILE A 128 -11.04 -5.94 -1.03
C ILE A 128 -9.88 -5.80 -0.05
N HIS A 129 -9.75 -6.79 0.83
CA HIS A 129 -8.69 -6.86 1.82
C HIS A 129 -7.63 -7.86 1.36
N THR A 130 -6.39 -7.43 1.27
CA THR A 130 -5.24 -8.29 0.98
C THR A 130 -4.38 -8.40 2.22
N LEU A 131 -4.16 -9.63 2.68
CA LEU A 131 -3.38 -9.96 3.87
C LEU A 131 -2.27 -10.93 3.52
N THR A 132 -1.06 -10.62 3.97
CA THR A 132 0.05 -11.58 3.99
C THR A 132 0.21 -12.08 5.42
N LEU A 133 0.14 -13.39 5.61
CA LEU A 133 0.23 -14.08 6.91
C LEU A 133 1.53 -14.86 7.01
N THR A 134 2.13 -14.87 8.21
CA THR A 134 3.25 -15.79 8.53
C THR A 134 2.73 -17.20 8.76
N ALA A 135 3.63 -18.19 8.85
CA ALA A 135 3.30 -19.57 9.20
C ALA A 135 2.58 -19.70 10.56
N GLU A 136 2.87 -18.79 11.50
CA GLU A 136 2.19 -18.72 12.80
C GLU A 136 0.83 -18.05 12.72
N GLY A 137 0.42 -17.57 11.54
CA GLY A 137 -0.84 -16.88 11.31
C GLY A 137 -0.86 -15.42 11.77
N ARG A 138 0.29 -14.75 11.93
CA ARG A 138 0.34 -13.31 12.20
C ARG A 138 0.26 -12.54 10.89
N ILE A 139 -0.38 -11.37 10.91
CA ILE A 139 -0.37 -10.48 9.74
C ILE A 139 1.03 -9.91 9.59
N ALA A 140 1.71 -10.27 8.48
CA ALA A 140 3.00 -9.71 8.08
C ALA A 140 2.85 -8.44 7.24
N GLY A 141 1.74 -8.32 6.50
CA GLY A 141 1.44 -7.16 5.69
C GLY A 141 -0.03 -7.07 5.30
N TYR A 142 -0.43 -5.87 4.94
CA TYR A 142 -1.81 -5.57 4.58
C TYR A 142 -1.89 -4.45 3.54
N VAL A 143 -2.88 -4.56 2.66
CA VAL A 143 -3.33 -3.47 1.78
C VAL A 143 -4.82 -3.66 1.48
N ALA A 144 -5.53 -2.57 1.26
CA ALA A 144 -6.92 -2.60 0.78
C ALA A 144 -7.05 -1.95 -0.59
N LEU A 145 -7.98 -2.47 -1.38
CA LEU A 145 -8.58 -1.80 -2.51
C LEU A 145 -9.99 -1.37 -2.10
N VAL A 146 -10.23 -0.08 -2.06
CA VAL A 146 -11.51 0.51 -1.64
C VAL A 146 -12.24 1.01 -2.87
N GLY A 147 -13.42 0.48 -3.14
CA GLY A 147 -14.26 0.91 -4.26
C GLY A 147 -14.87 2.29 -4.05
N SER A 148 -15.61 2.74 -5.05
CA SER A 148 -16.27 4.03 -5.04
C SER A 148 -17.27 4.19 -3.89
N PRO A 149 -17.38 5.38 -3.31
CA PRO A 149 -18.47 5.72 -2.41
C PRO A 149 -19.83 5.87 -3.12
N ASP A 150 -19.83 5.97 -4.46
CA ASP A 150 -21.06 6.07 -5.23
C ASP A 150 -21.77 4.71 -5.31
N THR A 151 -23.06 4.71 -5.02
CA THR A 151 -23.90 3.50 -5.14
C THR A 151 -24.34 3.24 -6.59
N ALA A 152 -24.39 4.31 -7.42
CA ALA A 152 -24.64 4.22 -8.86
C ALA A 152 -23.35 4.59 -9.60
N GLY A 153 -22.92 3.77 -10.55
CA GLY A 153 -21.75 4.08 -11.35
C GLY A 153 -21.92 5.39 -12.12
N LYS A 154 -21.11 6.40 -11.81
CA LYS A 154 -21.09 7.70 -12.49
C LYS A 154 -19.86 7.77 -13.41
N ALA A 155 -19.97 8.52 -14.51
CA ALA A 155 -18.82 8.82 -15.36
C ALA A 155 -17.71 9.50 -14.55
N LEU A 156 -16.44 9.26 -14.91
CA LEU A 156 -15.31 9.75 -14.12
C LEU A 156 -15.13 11.27 -14.18
N ASP A 157 -15.71 11.93 -15.18
CA ASP A 157 -15.76 13.37 -15.35
C ASP A 157 -17.11 13.99 -14.92
N ALA A 158 -18.02 13.19 -14.34
CA ALA A 158 -19.30 13.72 -13.86
C ALA A 158 -19.07 14.68 -12.67
N PRO A 159 -19.62 15.90 -12.71
CA PRO A 159 -19.37 16.92 -11.68
C PRO A 159 -19.98 16.58 -10.31
N ASP A 160 -20.95 15.66 -10.29
CA ASP A 160 -21.66 15.21 -9.09
C ASP A 160 -21.22 13.83 -8.60
N ARG A 161 -20.10 13.29 -9.12
CA ARG A 161 -19.54 12.03 -8.62
C ARG A 161 -18.98 12.19 -7.22
N GLY A 162 -19.01 11.12 -6.45
CA GLY A 162 -18.35 11.06 -5.16
C GLY A 162 -16.82 11.08 -5.32
N LEU A 163 -16.15 11.99 -4.59
CA LEU A 163 -14.68 12.03 -4.56
C LEU A 163 -14.12 10.90 -3.71
N PHE A 164 -13.07 10.27 -4.20
CA PHE A 164 -12.31 9.32 -3.40
C PHE A 164 -11.59 10.03 -2.24
N PRO A 165 -11.27 9.32 -1.16
CA PRO A 165 -10.60 9.92 0.00
C PRO A 165 -9.30 10.67 -0.33
N ALA A 166 -8.47 10.16 -1.25
CA ALA A 166 -7.26 10.85 -1.69
C ALA A 166 -7.60 12.18 -2.39
N GLU A 167 -8.60 12.20 -3.29
CA GLU A 167 -9.05 13.42 -3.94
C GLU A 167 -9.55 14.46 -2.92
N ARG A 168 -10.32 14.03 -1.93
CA ARG A 168 -10.83 14.93 -0.87
C ARG A 168 -9.69 15.50 -0.01
N ALA A 169 -8.74 14.65 0.41
CA ALA A 169 -7.63 15.08 1.25
C ALA A 169 -6.72 16.09 0.54
N HIS A 170 -6.51 15.91 -0.75
CA HIS A 170 -5.67 16.76 -1.58
C HIS A 170 -6.44 17.89 -2.28
N ARG A 171 -7.78 17.88 -2.26
CA ARG A 171 -8.67 18.83 -2.94
C ARG A 171 -8.43 18.89 -4.45
N VAL A 172 -8.27 17.72 -5.07
CA VAL A 172 -7.99 17.58 -6.50
C VAL A 172 -8.98 16.62 -7.15
N GLU A 173 -9.17 16.77 -8.44
CA GLU A 173 -9.88 15.81 -9.28
C GLU A 173 -8.87 15.01 -10.09
N LEU A 174 -8.70 13.73 -9.75
CA LEU A 174 -7.74 12.85 -10.41
C LEU A 174 -8.34 12.10 -11.59
N LEU A 175 -9.62 11.74 -11.47
CA LEU A 175 -10.20 10.70 -12.30
C LEU A 175 -10.74 11.18 -13.63
N SER A 176 -11.03 12.48 -13.81
CA SER A 176 -11.53 13.03 -15.07
C SER A 176 -10.62 12.75 -16.26
N ALA A 177 -9.28 12.71 -16.03
CA ALA A 177 -8.29 12.36 -17.05
C ALA A 177 -8.40 10.92 -17.57
N PHE A 178 -9.11 10.06 -16.86
CA PHE A 178 -9.31 8.64 -17.21
C PHE A 178 -10.72 8.33 -17.69
N SER A 179 -11.53 9.36 -17.97
CA SER A 179 -12.88 9.16 -18.51
C SER A 179 -12.81 8.48 -19.88
N ALA A 180 -13.64 7.47 -20.05
CA ALA A 180 -13.76 6.71 -21.30
C ALA A 180 -15.16 6.11 -21.40
N PRO A 181 -15.66 5.81 -22.62
CA PRO A 181 -16.96 5.18 -22.81
C PRO A 181 -17.10 3.90 -21.99
N GLY A 182 -18.16 3.79 -21.20
CA GLY A 182 -18.46 2.64 -20.36
C GLY A 182 -17.67 2.57 -19.04
N ARG A 183 -16.66 3.42 -18.84
CA ARG A 183 -15.92 3.48 -17.59
C ARG A 183 -16.63 4.41 -16.59
N THR A 184 -16.86 3.88 -15.39
CA THR A 184 -17.58 4.58 -14.33
C THR A 184 -16.79 4.52 -13.03
N THR A 185 -17.27 5.19 -11.99
CA THR A 185 -16.70 5.14 -10.64
C THR A 185 -16.64 3.71 -10.08
N HIS A 186 -17.46 2.78 -10.57
CA HIS A 186 -17.40 1.36 -10.19
C HIS A 186 -16.15 0.62 -10.74
N ASN A 187 -15.47 1.19 -11.73
CA ASN A 187 -14.24 0.64 -12.29
C ASN A 187 -12.98 1.22 -11.63
N VAL A 188 -13.14 1.99 -10.55
CA VAL A 188 -12.04 2.65 -9.85
C VAL A 188 -11.91 2.12 -8.44
N TYR A 189 -10.68 1.79 -8.06
CA TYR A 189 -10.35 1.39 -6.70
C TYR A 189 -9.21 2.24 -6.13
N GLU A 190 -9.36 2.66 -4.88
CA GLU A 190 -8.31 3.39 -4.16
C GLU A 190 -7.45 2.39 -3.37
N ILE A 191 -6.13 2.41 -3.60
CA ILE A 191 -5.16 1.66 -2.78
C ILE A 191 -5.02 2.36 -1.43
N LYS A 192 -5.31 1.63 -0.36
CA LYS A 192 -5.21 2.13 1.01
C LYS A 192 -4.38 1.22 1.90
N ARG A 193 -3.62 1.86 2.81
CA ARG A 193 -2.99 1.15 3.92
C ARG A 193 -1.97 0.10 3.46
N PHE A 194 -1.19 0.39 2.42
CA PHE A 194 -0.06 -0.46 2.05
C PHE A 194 0.96 -0.44 3.18
N VAL A 195 0.91 -1.47 4.05
CA VAL A 195 1.70 -1.53 5.28
C VAL A 195 2.27 -2.92 5.51
N ARG A 196 3.55 -2.97 5.89
CA ARG A 196 4.22 -4.15 6.44
C ARG A 196 4.18 -4.08 7.96
N ASP A 197 4.10 -5.23 8.63
CA ASP A 197 4.21 -5.29 10.09
C ASP A 197 5.55 -4.71 10.56
N ARG A 198 5.48 -3.65 11.36
CA ARG A 198 6.65 -2.94 11.90
C ARG A 198 7.32 -3.67 13.04
N PHE A 199 6.61 -4.65 13.64
CA PHE A 199 7.12 -5.49 14.72
C PHE A 199 7.74 -6.79 14.20
N MET A 200 7.62 -7.06 12.90
CA MET A 200 8.31 -8.16 12.27
C MET A 200 9.81 -7.90 12.24
N GLU A 201 10.59 -8.89 12.62
CA GLU A 201 12.05 -8.83 12.57
C GLU A 201 12.52 -8.49 11.13
N ARG A 202 13.51 -7.60 11.05
CA ARG A 202 14.10 -7.26 9.76
C ARG A 202 14.89 -8.42 9.23
N GLY A 203 14.67 -8.78 7.99
CA GLY A 203 15.37 -9.89 7.35
C GLY A 203 14.69 -10.28 6.03
N PRO A 204 15.21 -11.31 5.37
CA PRO A 204 14.75 -11.70 4.03
C PRO A 204 13.24 -11.90 3.91
N VAL A 205 12.60 -12.52 4.91
CA VAL A 205 11.15 -12.74 4.90
C VAL A 205 10.40 -11.40 4.96
N SER A 206 10.81 -10.50 5.85
CA SER A 206 10.15 -9.20 5.99
C SER A 206 10.31 -8.29 4.76
N GLU A 207 11.38 -8.46 3.99
CA GLU A 207 11.63 -7.73 2.74
C GLU A 207 10.78 -8.24 1.57
N ARG A 208 10.28 -9.47 1.64
CA ARG A 208 9.39 -10.06 0.62
C ARG A 208 7.94 -9.66 0.79
N VAL A 209 7.53 -9.26 2.00
CA VAL A 209 6.12 -8.92 2.29
C VAL A 209 5.53 -7.88 1.32
N PRO A 210 6.19 -6.76 1.00
CA PRO A 210 5.65 -5.81 0.01
C PRO A 210 5.42 -6.44 -1.36
N TRP A 211 6.28 -7.37 -1.79
CA TRP A 211 6.16 -8.05 -3.07
C TRP A 211 5.03 -9.07 -3.09
N HIS A 212 4.79 -9.76 -1.97
CA HIS A 212 3.60 -10.58 -1.80
C HIS A 212 2.31 -9.76 -1.91
N LEU A 213 2.29 -8.57 -1.29
CA LEU A 213 1.14 -7.66 -1.41
C LEU A 213 0.97 -7.16 -2.85
N MET A 214 2.05 -6.79 -3.54
CA MET A 214 2.01 -6.36 -4.94
C MET A 214 1.54 -7.48 -5.88
N LEU A 215 2.07 -8.70 -5.69
CA LEU A 215 1.64 -9.87 -6.45
C LEU A 215 0.14 -10.13 -6.27
N ALA A 216 -0.35 -10.07 -5.05
CA ALA A 216 -1.76 -10.27 -4.77
C ALA A 216 -2.64 -9.14 -5.32
N LEU A 217 -2.21 -7.88 -5.21
CA LEU A 217 -2.92 -6.73 -5.81
C LEU A 217 -3.04 -6.89 -7.33
N GLY A 218 -1.93 -7.21 -8.00
CA GLY A 218 -1.93 -7.38 -9.45
C GLY A 218 -2.78 -8.58 -9.89
N ARG A 219 -2.68 -9.73 -9.20
CA ARG A 219 -3.54 -10.89 -9.49
C ARG A 219 -5.02 -10.61 -9.20
N THR A 220 -5.32 -9.79 -8.19
CA THR A 220 -6.69 -9.31 -7.92
C THR A 220 -7.21 -8.45 -9.07
N ALA A 221 -6.39 -7.51 -9.57
CA ALA A 221 -6.78 -6.67 -10.71
C ALA A 221 -6.97 -7.50 -11.99
N LEU A 222 -6.17 -8.55 -12.21
CA LEU A 222 -6.36 -9.47 -13.34
C LEU A 222 -7.64 -10.31 -13.20
N ALA A 223 -7.90 -10.85 -12.00
CA ALA A 223 -9.08 -11.66 -11.74
C ALA A 223 -10.40 -10.84 -11.82
N LEU A 224 -10.32 -9.54 -11.59
CA LEU A 224 -11.44 -8.60 -11.59
C LEU A 224 -11.24 -7.50 -12.65
N SER A 225 -10.71 -7.85 -13.82
CA SER A 225 -10.34 -6.88 -14.86
C SER A 225 -11.49 -6.02 -15.38
N ASP A 226 -12.72 -6.55 -15.33
CA ASP A 226 -13.92 -5.78 -15.68
C ASP A 226 -14.32 -4.76 -14.60
N GLU A 227 -13.94 -5.03 -13.34
CA GLU A 227 -14.23 -4.15 -12.20
C GLU A 227 -13.07 -3.18 -11.92
N ILE A 228 -11.81 -3.62 -12.02
CA ILE A 228 -10.62 -2.83 -11.64
C ILE A 228 -9.89 -2.37 -12.90
N GLN A 229 -10.27 -1.21 -13.42
CA GLN A 229 -9.64 -0.63 -14.61
C GLN A 229 -8.73 0.56 -14.28
N VAL A 230 -9.06 1.30 -13.22
CA VAL A 230 -8.30 2.45 -12.76
C VAL A 230 -8.00 2.28 -11.27
N VAL A 231 -6.78 2.60 -10.92
CA VAL A 231 -6.33 2.60 -9.53
C VAL A 231 -5.90 4.00 -9.14
N CYS A 232 -6.34 4.47 -7.99
CA CYS A 232 -5.95 5.76 -7.44
C CYS A 232 -5.48 5.62 -5.98
N GLY A 233 -5.04 6.72 -5.41
CA GLY A 233 -4.61 6.79 -4.02
C GLY A 233 -3.73 7.98 -3.73
N ASP A 234 -3.15 7.98 -2.55
CA ASP A 234 -2.07 8.86 -2.17
C ASP A 234 -0.89 8.08 -1.56
N SER A 235 0.30 8.44 -1.92
CA SER A 235 1.50 7.77 -1.43
C SER A 235 2.70 8.70 -1.45
N ARG A 236 3.63 8.44 -0.52
CA ARG A 236 4.96 9.02 -0.62
C ARG A 236 5.70 8.41 -1.80
N GLU A 237 6.64 9.16 -2.38
CA GLU A 237 7.44 8.72 -3.54
C GLU A 237 8.13 7.37 -3.28
N ASN A 238 8.71 7.20 -2.10
CA ASN A 238 9.39 5.96 -1.68
C ASN A 238 8.43 4.90 -1.07
N GLY A 239 7.11 5.11 -1.17
CA GLY A 239 6.07 4.21 -0.69
C GLY A 239 5.52 3.28 -1.76
N ALA A 240 4.19 3.15 -1.81
CA ALA A 240 3.50 2.31 -2.78
C ALA A 240 3.77 2.74 -4.24
N LEU A 241 3.93 4.04 -4.52
CA LEU A 241 4.22 4.56 -5.88
C LEU A 241 5.45 3.91 -6.50
N ARG A 242 6.54 3.76 -5.74
CA ARG A 242 7.75 3.09 -6.24
C ARG A 242 7.46 1.66 -6.69
N HIS A 243 6.70 0.91 -5.88
CA HIS A 243 6.37 -0.49 -6.21
C HIS A 243 5.43 -0.57 -7.42
N LEU A 244 4.46 0.34 -7.50
CA LEU A 244 3.53 0.42 -8.64
C LEU A 244 4.27 0.69 -9.95
N ARG A 245 5.22 1.62 -9.97
CA ARG A 245 6.03 1.89 -11.18
C ARG A 245 6.86 0.69 -11.61
N LEU A 246 7.40 -0.09 -10.67
CA LEU A 246 8.16 -1.30 -10.98
C LEU A 246 7.32 -2.42 -11.60
N VAL A 247 6.00 -2.33 -11.54
CA VAL A 247 5.07 -3.26 -12.18
C VAL A 247 4.37 -2.65 -13.40
N GLY A 248 5.01 -1.67 -14.04
CA GLY A 248 4.53 -1.05 -15.27
C GLY A 248 3.34 -0.11 -15.10
N PHE A 249 2.99 0.25 -13.86
CA PHE A 249 1.96 1.24 -13.62
C PHE A 249 2.53 2.64 -13.82
N GLU A 250 1.96 3.38 -14.76
CA GLU A 250 2.34 4.76 -15.10
C GLU A 250 1.31 5.74 -14.52
N PRO A 251 1.44 6.14 -13.25
CA PRO A 251 0.46 7.00 -12.62
C PRO A 251 0.60 8.46 -13.09
N LEU A 252 -0.53 9.10 -13.35
CA LEU A 252 -0.63 10.55 -13.24
C LEU A 252 -0.45 10.90 -11.76
N VAL A 253 0.59 11.65 -11.44
CA VAL A 253 0.86 12.14 -10.08
C VAL A 253 0.70 13.65 -10.10
N ILE A 254 -0.04 14.20 -9.14
CA ILE A 254 -0.14 15.65 -8.98
C ILE A 254 0.84 16.06 -7.89
N ASP A 255 1.86 16.79 -8.31
CA ASP A 255 2.81 17.44 -7.42
C ASP A 255 2.21 18.73 -6.83
N ASP A 256 2.89 19.31 -5.85
CA ASP A 256 2.55 20.61 -5.25
C ASP A 256 1.19 20.69 -4.53
N THR A 257 0.54 19.55 -4.29
CA THR A 257 -0.64 19.51 -3.43
C THR A 257 -0.25 19.32 -1.97
N ARG A 258 -0.91 20.04 -1.08
CA ARG A 258 -0.76 19.84 0.36
C ARG A 258 -2.01 19.16 0.91
N PRO A 259 -1.94 17.86 1.22
CA PRO A 259 -3.08 17.17 1.78
C PRO A 259 -3.39 17.73 3.17
N SER A 260 -4.66 17.71 3.53
CA SER A 260 -5.09 18.11 4.87
C SER A 260 -6.29 17.28 5.30
N LEU A 261 -6.33 16.99 6.58
CA LEU A 261 -7.49 16.45 7.27
C LEU A 261 -7.83 17.34 8.46
N PRO A 262 -9.12 17.43 8.85
CA PRO A 262 -9.50 18.06 10.11
C PRO A 262 -8.73 17.44 11.29
N HIS A 263 -8.34 18.26 12.27
CA HIS A 263 -7.56 17.80 13.43
C HIS A 263 -8.34 16.86 14.37
N ASP A 264 -9.63 16.68 14.17
CA ASP A 264 -10.44 15.67 14.85
C ASP A 264 -10.52 14.33 14.09
N GLU A 265 -9.91 14.24 12.91
CA GLU A 265 -9.79 12.99 12.17
C GLU A 265 -8.62 12.14 12.68
N LEU A 266 -8.87 10.84 12.85
CA LEU A 266 -7.87 9.91 13.42
C LEU A 266 -6.53 9.92 12.67
N MET A 267 -6.57 10.10 11.36
CA MET A 267 -5.42 10.05 10.44
C MET A 267 -4.76 11.40 10.17
N TRP A 268 -5.22 12.50 10.79
CA TRP A 268 -4.67 13.83 10.51
C TRP A 268 -3.14 13.92 10.67
N PRO A 269 -2.49 13.22 11.65
CA PRO A 269 -1.04 13.32 11.79
C PRO A 269 -0.26 12.72 10.62
N SER A 270 -0.89 11.84 9.81
CA SER A 270 -0.21 11.26 8.65
C SER A 270 0.11 12.29 7.57
N TYR A 271 -0.67 13.37 7.49
CA TYR A 271 -0.49 14.45 6.52
C TYR A 271 0.35 15.63 7.06
N GLU A 272 0.68 15.64 8.35
CA GLU A 272 1.61 16.60 8.95
C GLU A 272 3.07 16.12 8.93
N GLN A 273 3.34 15.00 8.28
CA GLN A 273 4.70 14.45 8.19
C GLN A 273 5.58 15.26 7.22
N PRO A 274 6.92 15.30 7.44
CA PRO A 274 7.83 16.04 6.55
C PRO A 274 7.81 15.59 5.09
N GLN A 275 7.57 14.31 4.84
CA GLN A 275 7.39 13.76 3.49
C GLN A 275 5.90 13.66 3.19
N LEU A 276 5.41 14.56 2.38
CA LEU A 276 4.01 14.57 1.97
C LEU A 276 3.68 13.39 1.05
N ALA A 277 2.49 12.85 1.22
CA ALA A 277 1.89 11.97 0.23
C ALA A 277 1.53 12.77 -1.03
N LYS A 278 1.62 12.16 -2.19
CA LYS A 278 1.21 12.72 -3.48
C LYS A 278 0.00 11.94 -3.97
N PRO A 279 -1.06 12.61 -4.42
CA PRO A 279 -2.21 11.94 -5.00
C PRO A 279 -1.87 11.44 -6.39
N PHE A 280 -2.34 10.25 -6.72
CA PHE A 280 -2.09 9.62 -8.00
C PHE A 280 -3.29 8.83 -8.50
N ALA A 281 -3.38 8.67 -9.81
CA ALA A 281 -4.28 7.72 -10.46
C ALA A 281 -3.67 7.21 -11.76
N GLY A 282 -4.09 6.03 -12.21
CA GLY A 282 -3.65 5.47 -13.47
C GLY A 282 -4.46 4.25 -13.89
N VAL A 283 -4.36 3.90 -15.15
CA VAL A 283 -4.99 2.70 -15.71
C VAL A 283 -4.15 1.47 -15.34
N VAL A 284 -4.81 0.36 -15.08
CA VAL A 284 -4.15 -0.92 -14.86
C VAL A 284 -3.35 -1.30 -16.13
N PRO A 285 -2.05 -1.66 -16.00
CA PRO A 285 -1.20 -1.95 -17.15
C PRO A 285 -1.71 -3.14 -17.98
N GLY A 286 -1.63 -3.03 -19.31
CA GLY A 286 -2.05 -4.11 -20.21
C GLY A 286 -1.20 -5.38 -20.07
N ASP A 287 0.11 -5.25 -19.75
CA ASP A 287 1.03 -6.40 -19.49
C ASP A 287 1.15 -6.74 -18.01
N LEU A 288 0.12 -6.45 -17.21
CA LEU A 288 0.15 -6.73 -15.77
C LEU A 288 0.44 -8.20 -15.47
N ALA A 289 -0.09 -9.14 -16.26
CA ALA A 289 0.15 -10.57 -16.10
C ALA A 289 1.64 -10.91 -16.12
N GLY A 290 2.35 -10.40 -17.11
CA GLY A 290 3.79 -10.62 -17.23
C GLY A 290 4.60 -10.04 -16.07
N TYR A 291 4.19 -8.89 -15.52
CA TYR A 291 4.81 -8.37 -14.28
C TYR A 291 4.52 -9.26 -13.07
N MET A 292 3.30 -9.81 -12.96
CA MET A 292 2.96 -10.71 -11.86
C MET A 292 3.76 -12.01 -11.90
N ASP A 293 3.97 -12.57 -13.09
CA ASP A 293 4.82 -13.76 -13.28
C ASP A 293 6.28 -13.46 -12.92
N ALA A 294 6.78 -12.27 -13.26
CA ALA A 294 8.10 -11.82 -12.88
C ALA A 294 8.26 -11.67 -11.35
N ILE A 295 7.26 -11.11 -10.66
CA ILE A 295 7.30 -11.02 -9.19
C ILE A 295 7.28 -12.44 -8.58
N ALA A 296 6.40 -13.32 -9.04
CA ALA A 296 6.31 -14.69 -8.54
C ALA A 296 7.64 -15.42 -8.68
N SER A 297 8.23 -15.40 -9.89
CA SER A 297 9.55 -15.98 -10.16
C SER A 297 10.66 -15.37 -9.30
N GLY A 298 10.64 -14.03 -9.11
CA GLY A 298 11.60 -13.35 -8.25
C GLY A 298 11.47 -13.72 -6.78
N LEU A 299 10.25 -13.95 -6.28
CA LEU A 299 10.00 -14.42 -4.92
C LEU A 299 10.50 -15.86 -4.71
N GLU A 300 10.24 -16.76 -5.67
CA GLU A 300 10.74 -18.13 -5.63
C GLU A 300 12.27 -18.17 -5.64
N LEU A 301 12.91 -17.42 -6.55
CA LEU A 301 14.36 -17.30 -6.62
C LEU A 301 14.96 -16.75 -5.32
N ALA A 302 14.31 -15.78 -4.69
CA ALA A 302 14.76 -15.19 -3.44
C ALA A 302 14.77 -16.18 -2.26
N CYS A 303 14.10 -17.33 -2.39
CA CYS A 303 14.12 -18.42 -1.43
C CYS A 303 15.22 -19.44 -1.69
N ALA A 304 15.88 -19.37 -2.84
CA ALA A 304 16.99 -20.28 -3.18
C ALA A 304 18.23 -20.00 -2.32
N PRO A 305 19.03 -21.02 -1.98
CA PRO A 305 20.27 -20.84 -1.25
C PRO A 305 21.22 -19.84 -1.94
N GLY A 306 21.77 -18.89 -1.19
CA GLY A 306 22.70 -17.88 -1.71
C GLY A 306 22.05 -16.60 -2.25
N TRP A 307 20.74 -16.52 -2.35
CA TRP A 307 20.05 -15.29 -2.71
C TRP A 307 19.68 -14.45 -1.48
N GLN A 308 19.93 -13.15 -1.57
CA GLN A 308 19.57 -12.18 -0.51
C GLN A 308 18.41 -11.30 -0.96
N GLY A 309 17.62 -10.81 -0.01
CA GLY A 309 16.27 -10.21 -0.17
C GLY A 309 16.07 -9.09 -1.20
N ALA A 310 17.12 -8.44 -1.70
CA ALA A 310 17.02 -7.43 -2.76
C ALA A 310 16.72 -8.01 -4.17
N ALA A 311 16.56 -9.32 -4.29
CA ALA A 311 16.48 -10.02 -5.58
C ALA A 311 15.27 -9.62 -6.40
N VAL A 312 14.07 -9.53 -5.81
CA VAL A 312 12.83 -9.25 -6.55
C VAL A 312 12.89 -7.86 -7.20
N GLY A 313 13.28 -6.84 -6.44
CA GLY A 313 13.41 -5.48 -6.97
C GLY A 313 14.41 -5.40 -8.12
N ARG A 314 15.59 -6.00 -7.97
CA ARG A 314 16.60 -6.05 -9.05
C ARG A 314 16.12 -6.83 -10.27
N PHE A 315 15.42 -7.93 -10.06
CA PHE A 315 14.86 -8.72 -11.16
C PHE A 315 13.88 -7.90 -11.99
N LEU A 316 13.01 -7.11 -11.34
CA LEU A 316 12.08 -6.22 -12.02
C LEU A 316 12.76 -5.04 -12.70
N GLU A 317 13.80 -4.45 -12.06
CA GLU A 317 14.61 -3.38 -12.68
C GLU A 317 15.32 -3.87 -13.95
N VAL A 318 15.89 -5.08 -13.93
CA VAL A 318 16.51 -5.70 -15.11
C VAL A 318 15.47 -5.95 -16.20
N ARG A 319 14.27 -6.42 -15.84
CA ARG A 319 13.20 -6.65 -16.82
C ARG A 319 12.74 -5.35 -17.46
N ALA A 320 12.51 -4.29 -16.68
CA ALA A 320 12.14 -2.98 -17.22
C ALA A 320 13.18 -2.46 -18.21
N SER A 321 14.47 -2.55 -17.85
CA SER A 321 15.58 -2.16 -18.74
C SER A 321 15.68 -3.00 -20.02
N SER A 322 15.20 -4.26 -19.99
CA SER A 322 15.25 -5.15 -21.16
C SER A 322 14.04 -4.94 -22.07
N ALA A 323 12.92 -4.48 -21.56
CA ALA A 323 11.74 -4.15 -22.35
C ALA A 323 11.94 -2.90 -23.23
N ASP A 324 12.78 -1.96 -22.79
CA ASP A 324 13.19 -0.78 -23.56
C ASP A 324 14.25 -1.10 -24.66
N GLY A 325 14.69 -2.36 -24.79
CA GLY A 325 15.88 -2.76 -25.50
C GLY A 325 15.78 -3.42 -26.89
N PRO A 326 14.64 -3.77 -27.53
CA PRO A 326 14.71 -4.33 -28.88
C PRO A 326 14.69 -3.31 -30.03
N GLU A 327 14.21 -2.09 -29.83
CA GLU A 327 14.18 -1.09 -30.93
C GLU A 327 15.47 -0.27 -31.06
N ALA A 328 16.32 -0.19 -30.05
CA ALA A 328 17.57 0.56 -30.10
C ALA A 328 18.72 -0.17 -30.85
N MET A 329 18.56 -1.45 -31.24
CA MET A 329 19.54 -2.21 -32.01
C MET A 329 19.20 -2.34 -33.50
N ALA A 330 18.13 -1.70 -33.97
CA ALA A 330 17.70 -1.75 -35.37
C ALA A 330 17.81 -0.38 -36.11
N ALA A 331 18.50 0.63 -35.56
CA ALA A 331 18.74 1.92 -36.17
C ALA A 331 20.22 2.14 -36.53
#